data_335323b9000d42c1fcc3355e653be9d3
#
_entry.id   335323b9000d42c1fcc3355e653be9d3
#
_cell.length_a   1.000
_cell.length_b   1.000
_cell.length_c   1.000
_cell.angle_alpha   90.00
_cell.angle_beta   90.00
_cell.angle_gamma   90.00
#
_symmetry.space_group_name_H-M   'P 1'
#
loop_
_entity.id
_entity.type
_entity.pdbx_description
1 polymer ?
#
loop_
_entity_poly.entity_id
_entity_poly.type
_entity_poly.pdbx_seq_one_letter_code
_entity_poly.pdbx_strand_id
1 'polypeptide(L)'
;MTEKESALYSHYIIDGVRMDMTPAELLEECMEYEDVPFQSGFSDIIDESTEPPLNSFSYVQENEDEYLQQTIESSIEERDFRMLYPEHFTKLQIAKALLSRLWSDGHFKLCNLKLWAQWEWNTRPLGNMSAFYRSAESASGYIYGLGVKLADYLFIEGDHTSHAKFFAWLDEEFEGASNDSLFKSPYESRHPWISEERKCPASICDDPDSWIIYIPFDTCRFKLGDSLLTQVKGHNGGKAPEIDDPDYFIDCYEVVRELVEDGFIMAGTNVADGGLMTAAGKMCGSLGIDMDIQGIMSSYQGDDRSRILFGEVPGILMQISNDNYDYVDSQLLLQDIAYYPIGHPSKEHKGVKITENQRLGVADILACLLDQTSEGED
;
A
#
# COMPACT_ATOMS: atom_id res chain seq x y z
N MET A 1 37.77 -22.10 -14.66
CA MET A 1 36.36 -21.84 -14.36
C MET A 1 36.30 -20.36 -14.06
N THR A 2 35.75 -19.56 -14.93
CA THR A 2 35.47 -18.14 -14.63
C THR A 2 34.48 -18.13 -13.47
N GLU A 3 34.83 -17.49 -12.34
CA GLU A 3 33.91 -17.20 -11.28
C GLU A 3 32.70 -16.47 -11.91
N LYS A 4 31.50 -16.98 -11.69
CA LYS A 4 30.28 -16.36 -12.16
C LYS A 4 30.10 -15.09 -11.32
N GLU A 5 30.12 -13.95 -11.97
CA GLU A 5 29.88 -12.68 -11.33
C GLU A 5 28.46 -12.69 -10.73
N SER A 6 28.29 -12.19 -9.50
CA SER A 6 26.98 -12.12 -8.84
C SER A 6 26.03 -11.21 -9.62
N ALA A 7 24.75 -11.53 -9.63
CA ALA A 7 23.72 -10.70 -10.22
C ALA A 7 23.75 -9.26 -9.69
N LEU A 8 24.12 -9.06 -8.44
CA LEU A 8 24.22 -7.76 -7.78
C LEU A 8 25.25 -6.82 -8.43
N TYR A 9 26.38 -7.34 -8.89
CA TYR A 9 27.50 -6.56 -9.45
C TYR A 9 27.63 -6.67 -10.96
N SER A 10 26.71 -7.35 -11.62
CA SER A 10 26.71 -7.51 -13.08
C SER A 10 26.13 -6.28 -13.78
N HIS A 11 26.70 -5.91 -14.93
CA HIS A 11 26.09 -4.94 -15.83
C HIS A 11 24.99 -5.58 -16.67
N TYR A 12 23.88 -4.90 -16.82
CA TYR A 12 22.70 -5.41 -17.49
C TYR A 12 22.52 -4.81 -18.89
N ILE A 13 21.89 -5.60 -19.77
CA ILE A 13 21.32 -5.14 -21.03
C ILE A 13 19.84 -5.54 -21.01
N ILE A 14 18.96 -4.57 -20.92
CA ILE A 14 17.51 -4.76 -20.84
C ILE A 14 16.89 -4.14 -22.10
N ASP A 15 16.12 -4.91 -22.84
CA ASP A 15 15.48 -4.51 -24.11
C ASP A 15 16.48 -3.93 -25.14
N GLY A 16 17.72 -4.40 -25.12
CA GLY A 16 18.79 -3.96 -26.01
C GLY A 16 19.53 -2.69 -25.55
N VAL A 17 19.13 -2.11 -24.43
CA VAL A 17 19.77 -0.94 -23.82
C VAL A 17 20.72 -1.40 -22.72
N ARG A 18 21.97 -0.92 -22.77
CA ARG A 18 22.93 -1.17 -21.68
C ARG A 18 22.61 -0.23 -20.53
N MET A 19 22.45 -0.81 -19.35
CA MET A 19 22.28 -0.05 -18.11
C MET A 19 23.61 0.52 -17.65
N ASP A 20 23.61 1.78 -17.23
CA ASP A 20 24.83 2.51 -16.82
C ASP A 20 25.33 2.03 -15.47
N MET A 21 24.44 1.66 -14.56
CA MET A 21 24.74 1.25 -13.18
C MET A 21 24.41 -0.22 -12.95
N THR A 22 25.13 -0.84 -12.03
CA THR A 22 24.78 -2.16 -11.49
C THR A 22 23.73 -2.04 -10.39
N PRO A 23 23.00 -3.11 -10.03
CA PRO A 23 22.08 -3.07 -8.89
C PRO A 23 22.74 -2.63 -7.57
N ALA A 24 24.01 -3.01 -7.34
CA ALA A 24 24.76 -2.58 -6.16
C ALA A 24 24.96 -1.05 -6.15
N GLU A 25 25.40 -0.47 -7.26
CA GLU A 25 25.59 0.98 -7.38
C GLU A 25 24.28 1.75 -7.17
N LEU A 26 23.17 1.27 -7.73
CA LEU A 26 21.84 1.86 -7.51
C LEU A 26 21.42 1.86 -6.03
N LEU A 27 21.67 0.77 -5.31
CA LEU A 27 21.33 0.65 -3.89
C LEU A 27 22.29 1.46 -3.00
N GLU A 28 23.57 1.54 -3.36
CA GLU A 28 24.57 2.34 -2.65
C GLU A 28 24.23 3.84 -2.72
N GLU A 29 23.69 4.35 -3.83
CA GLU A 29 23.21 5.74 -3.93
C GLU A 29 22.16 6.09 -2.87
N CYS A 30 21.28 5.17 -2.51
CA CYS A 30 20.27 5.38 -1.46
C CYS A 30 20.86 5.38 -0.04
N MET A 31 22.07 4.87 0.14
CA MET A 31 22.74 4.82 1.43
C MET A 31 23.57 6.08 1.69
N GLU A 32 24.16 6.68 0.65
CA GLU A 32 25.11 7.81 0.70
C GLU A 32 24.46 9.16 0.33
N TYR A 33 23.33 9.48 0.87
CA TYR A 33 22.57 10.66 0.50
C TYR A 33 23.27 11.99 0.89
N GLU A 34 23.78 12.73 -0.09
CA GLU A 34 24.01 14.17 -0.04
C GLU A 34 23.08 14.85 -1.06
N ASP A 35 22.42 15.94 -0.68
CA ASP A 35 21.38 16.69 -1.41
C ASP A 35 21.73 16.99 -2.89
N VAL A 36 21.54 16.05 -3.79
CA VAL A 36 21.63 16.27 -5.24
C VAL A 36 20.28 15.97 -5.86
N PRO A 37 19.64 16.92 -6.56
CA PRO A 37 18.35 16.66 -7.19
C PRO A 37 18.51 15.65 -8.32
N PHE A 38 17.88 14.49 -8.15
CA PHE A 38 17.77 13.45 -9.18
C PHE A 38 16.89 13.95 -10.33
N GLN A 39 17.42 13.96 -11.53
CA GLN A 39 16.62 14.16 -12.73
C GLN A 39 16.21 12.77 -13.24
N SER A 40 14.98 12.38 -12.97
CA SER A 40 14.38 11.20 -13.60
C SER A 40 14.29 11.44 -15.11
N GLY A 41 15.20 10.84 -15.85
CA GLY A 41 15.31 10.97 -17.31
C GLY A 41 14.50 9.90 -18.06
N PHE A 42 13.34 9.49 -17.57
CA PHE A 42 12.44 8.64 -18.33
C PHE A 42 11.23 9.43 -18.78
N SER A 43 11.22 9.79 -20.07
CA SER A 43 10.03 10.28 -20.74
C SER A 43 9.03 9.15 -20.87
N ASP A 44 7.82 9.41 -20.45
CA ASP A 44 6.63 8.60 -20.65
C ASP A 44 6.51 8.16 -22.11
N ILE A 45 6.88 6.93 -22.39
CA ILE A 45 6.28 6.22 -23.51
C ILE A 45 4.94 5.73 -22.99
N ILE A 46 3.92 6.58 -23.12
CA ILE A 46 2.54 6.19 -22.92
C ILE A 46 2.23 5.16 -24.00
N ASP A 47 2.42 3.90 -23.66
CA ASP A 47 1.86 2.81 -24.45
C ASP A 47 0.36 2.77 -24.15
N GLU A 48 -0.43 3.43 -24.99
CA GLU A 48 -1.90 3.32 -25.03
C GLU A 48 -2.34 1.91 -25.49
N SER A 49 -1.70 0.85 -24.97
CA SER A 49 -2.21 -0.49 -25.18
C SER A 49 -3.54 -0.58 -24.43
N THR A 50 -4.62 -0.69 -25.20
CA THR A 50 -5.98 -0.91 -24.71
C THR A 50 -5.97 -2.03 -23.67
N GLU A 51 -6.29 -1.71 -22.43
CA GLU A 51 -6.51 -2.71 -21.40
C GLU A 51 -7.53 -3.74 -21.92
N PRO A 52 -7.31 -5.05 -21.72
CA PRO A 52 -8.29 -6.05 -22.11
C PRO A 52 -9.62 -5.71 -21.45
N PRO A 53 -10.73 -5.83 -22.18
CA PRO A 53 -12.04 -5.52 -21.61
C PRO A 53 -12.27 -6.37 -20.36
N LEU A 54 -12.78 -5.75 -19.32
CA LEU A 54 -13.09 -6.35 -18.00
C LEU A 54 -13.96 -7.62 -18.06
N ASN A 55 -14.65 -7.85 -19.18
CA ASN A 55 -15.46 -9.04 -19.44
C ASN A 55 -14.70 -10.37 -19.36
N SER A 56 -13.34 -10.34 -19.38
CA SER A 56 -12.52 -11.54 -19.14
C SER A 56 -12.34 -11.83 -17.62
N PHE A 57 -12.62 -10.85 -16.77
CA PHE A 57 -12.51 -10.94 -15.33
C PHE A 57 -13.93 -10.99 -14.73
N SER A 58 -14.61 -12.12 -14.90
CA SER A 58 -15.91 -12.32 -14.24
C SER A 58 -15.69 -12.46 -12.73
N TYR A 59 -15.56 -11.33 -12.05
CA TYR A 59 -15.73 -11.26 -10.62
C TYR A 59 -17.21 -11.51 -10.34
N VAL A 60 -17.51 -12.70 -9.87
CA VAL A 60 -18.88 -13.07 -9.53
C VAL A 60 -19.10 -12.63 -8.10
N GLN A 61 -19.97 -11.65 -7.90
CA GLN A 61 -20.37 -11.14 -6.56
C GLN A 61 -20.76 -12.26 -5.59
N GLU A 62 -21.30 -13.36 -6.11
CA GLU A 62 -21.74 -14.54 -5.32
C GLU A 62 -20.60 -15.20 -4.52
N ASN A 63 -19.32 -14.94 -4.82
CA ASN A 63 -18.16 -15.54 -4.16
C ASN A 63 -17.25 -14.49 -3.48
N GLU A 64 -17.75 -13.29 -3.23
CA GLU A 64 -16.96 -12.20 -2.62
C GLU A 64 -16.35 -12.61 -1.28
N ASP A 65 -17.15 -13.26 -0.41
CA ASP A 65 -16.70 -13.67 0.93
C ASP A 65 -15.59 -14.73 0.85
N GLU A 66 -15.69 -15.68 -0.10
CA GLU A 66 -14.69 -16.71 -0.31
C GLU A 66 -13.37 -16.10 -0.82
N TYR A 67 -13.44 -15.18 -1.79
CA TYR A 67 -12.27 -14.49 -2.30
C TYR A 67 -11.63 -13.60 -1.25
N LEU A 68 -12.44 -12.90 -0.47
CA LEU A 68 -11.94 -12.07 0.63
C LEU A 68 -11.20 -12.93 1.67
N GLN A 69 -11.77 -14.05 2.07
CA GLN A 69 -11.12 -14.95 3.03
C GLN A 69 -9.78 -15.46 2.50
N GLN A 70 -9.73 -15.88 1.24
CA GLN A 70 -8.50 -16.34 0.59
C GLN A 70 -7.46 -15.24 0.45
N THR A 71 -7.86 -14.02 0.11
CA THR A 71 -6.92 -12.88 0.03
C THR A 71 -6.40 -12.47 1.41
N ILE A 72 -7.23 -12.53 2.46
CA ILE A 72 -6.78 -12.28 3.84
C ILE A 72 -5.74 -13.32 4.25
N GLU A 73 -6.01 -14.62 4.03
CA GLU A 73 -5.08 -15.70 4.36
C GLU A 73 -3.75 -15.54 3.62
N SER A 74 -3.80 -15.33 2.29
CA SER A 74 -2.60 -15.12 1.47
C SER A 74 -1.81 -13.86 1.83
N SER A 75 -2.46 -12.82 2.38
CA SER A 75 -1.79 -11.59 2.76
C SER A 75 -1.01 -11.67 4.08
N ILE A 76 -1.18 -12.76 4.83
CA ILE A 76 -0.44 -13.05 6.08
C ILE A 76 0.83 -13.85 5.76
N GLU A 77 0.79 -14.63 4.68
CA GLU A 77 1.93 -15.42 4.22
C GLU A 77 3.00 -14.54 3.57
N GLU A 78 4.21 -15.08 3.46
CA GLU A 78 5.28 -14.47 2.72
C GLU A 78 4.96 -14.52 1.23
N ARG A 79 4.89 -13.35 0.60
CA ARG A 79 4.52 -13.24 -0.79
C ARG A 79 5.69 -13.50 -1.72
N ASP A 80 5.49 -14.34 -2.72
CA ASP A 80 6.45 -14.57 -3.80
C ASP A 80 6.63 -13.30 -4.64
N PHE A 81 7.86 -13.03 -5.06
CA PHE A 81 8.15 -11.87 -5.89
C PHE A 81 7.48 -11.97 -7.27
N ARG A 82 6.89 -10.86 -7.70
CA ARG A 82 6.11 -10.78 -8.94
C ARG A 82 6.95 -10.31 -10.11
N MET A 83 7.44 -11.27 -10.88
CA MET A 83 8.38 -11.04 -11.98
C MET A 83 7.82 -10.19 -13.13
N LEU A 84 6.47 -10.10 -13.28
CA LEU A 84 5.83 -9.30 -14.33
C LEU A 84 5.75 -7.81 -13.97
N TYR A 85 5.72 -7.49 -12.68
CA TYR A 85 5.54 -6.12 -12.19
C TYR A 85 6.53 -5.82 -11.06
N PRO A 86 7.83 -5.94 -11.31
CA PRO A 86 8.86 -5.80 -10.29
C PRO A 86 8.85 -4.40 -9.65
N GLU A 87 8.57 -3.38 -10.42
CA GLU A 87 8.50 -1.99 -9.97
C GLU A 87 7.35 -1.79 -8.97
N HIS A 88 6.14 -2.19 -9.35
CA HIS A 88 4.96 -2.07 -8.50
C HIS A 88 5.14 -2.85 -7.19
N PHE A 89 5.53 -4.13 -7.30
CA PHE A 89 5.73 -4.98 -6.13
C PHE A 89 6.73 -4.35 -5.15
N THR A 90 7.86 -3.89 -5.66
CA THR A 90 8.93 -3.30 -4.83
C THR A 90 8.46 -2.03 -4.13
N LYS A 91 7.86 -1.09 -4.86
CA LYS A 91 7.33 0.16 -4.30
C LYS A 91 6.23 -0.09 -3.27
N LEU A 92 5.32 -1.04 -3.53
CA LEU A 92 4.27 -1.44 -2.59
C LEU A 92 4.85 -2.02 -1.28
N GLN A 93 5.89 -2.88 -1.37
CA GLN A 93 6.50 -3.45 -0.16
C GLN A 93 7.28 -2.40 0.65
N ILE A 94 7.92 -1.42 -0.02
CA ILE A 94 8.54 -0.26 0.65
C ILE A 94 7.47 0.57 1.36
N ALA A 95 6.41 0.95 0.66
CA ALA A 95 5.30 1.69 1.24
C ALA A 95 4.69 0.95 2.45
N LYS A 96 4.45 -0.36 2.33
CA LYS A 96 3.93 -1.22 3.41
C LYS A 96 4.85 -1.21 4.64
N ALA A 97 6.17 -1.25 4.44
CA ALA A 97 7.13 -1.19 5.54
C ALA A 97 7.06 0.16 6.27
N LEU A 98 7.02 1.28 5.54
CA LEU A 98 6.91 2.62 6.12
C LEU A 98 5.56 2.82 6.82
N LEU A 99 4.46 2.43 6.19
CA LEU A 99 3.11 2.51 6.77
C LEU A 99 2.97 1.66 8.05
N SER A 100 3.77 0.59 8.20
CA SER A 100 3.76 -0.21 9.43
C SER A 100 4.19 0.61 10.66
N ARG A 101 5.06 1.61 10.45
CA ARG A 101 5.56 2.50 11.51
C ARG A 101 4.62 3.68 11.80
N LEU A 102 3.72 4.00 10.91
CA LEU A 102 2.76 5.10 11.05
C LEU A 102 1.97 5.04 12.37
N TRP A 103 1.67 3.85 12.85
CA TRP A 103 0.84 3.58 14.02
C TRP A 103 1.62 3.47 15.33
N SER A 104 2.95 3.61 15.30
CA SER A 104 3.80 3.47 16.48
C SER A 104 3.63 4.65 17.42
N ASP A 105 3.86 4.42 18.72
CA ASP A 105 3.94 5.50 19.69
C ASP A 105 5.23 6.31 19.48
N GLY A 106 5.23 7.56 19.89
CA GLY A 106 6.37 8.47 19.77
C GLY A 106 6.15 9.60 18.78
N HIS A 107 7.05 10.58 18.80
CA HIS A 107 7.03 11.74 17.92
C HIS A 107 8.15 11.64 16.90
N PHE A 108 7.80 11.42 15.64
CA PHE A 108 8.75 11.27 14.54
C PHE A 108 8.09 11.60 13.20
N LYS A 109 8.92 11.90 12.21
CA LYS A 109 8.53 12.14 10.82
C LYS A 109 8.98 11.00 9.91
N LEU A 110 8.47 10.97 8.68
CA LEU A 110 8.87 9.97 7.67
C LEU A 110 10.39 9.95 7.46
N CYS A 111 11.02 11.12 7.39
CA CYS A 111 12.47 11.25 7.19
C CYS A 111 13.33 10.73 8.36
N ASN A 112 12.74 10.48 9.54
CA ASN A 112 13.42 9.83 10.67
C ASN A 112 13.45 8.31 10.55
N LEU A 113 12.75 7.74 9.56
CA LEU A 113 12.77 6.30 9.31
C LEU A 113 13.96 5.92 8.45
N LYS A 114 14.49 4.74 8.71
CA LYS A 114 15.43 4.03 7.86
C LYS A 114 14.85 2.72 7.40
N LEU A 115 15.25 2.29 6.22
CA LEU A 115 14.86 1.03 5.62
C LEU A 115 16.03 0.04 5.64
N TRP A 116 15.70 -1.21 5.80
CA TRP A 116 16.57 -2.34 5.51
C TRP A 116 15.87 -3.23 4.48
N ALA A 117 16.64 -3.75 3.51
CA ALA A 117 16.09 -4.53 2.42
C ALA A 117 16.74 -5.91 2.32
N GLN A 118 15.97 -6.90 1.90
CA GLN A 118 16.47 -8.25 1.61
C GLN A 118 15.91 -8.73 0.29
N TRP A 119 16.81 -9.14 -0.60
CA TRP A 119 16.48 -9.89 -1.80
C TRP A 119 17.00 -11.31 -1.68
N GLU A 120 16.10 -12.28 -1.73
CA GLU A 120 16.40 -13.68 -1.96
C GLU A 120 16.06 -13.99 -3.41
N TRP A 121 17.04 -14.38 -4.22
CA TRP A 121 16.81 -14.32 -5.66
C TRP A 121 17.28 -15.56 -6.40
N ASN A 122 16.38 -16.11 -7.23
CA ASN A 122 16.70 -17.17 -8.17
C ASN A 122 17.07 -16.56 -9.53
N THR A 123 18.34 -16.57 -9.87
CA THR A 123 18.88 -15.97 -11.10
C THR A 123 18.78 -16.88 -12.32
N ARG A 124 18.34 -18.15 -12.18
CA ARG A 124 18.34 -19.13 -13.28
C ARG A 124 17.19 -18.97 -14.29
N PRO A 125 15.94 -18.71 -13.88
CA PRO A 125 14.86 -18.55 -14.84
C PRO A 125 15.07 -17.33 -15.74
N LEU A 126 14.67 -17.48 -17.00
CA LEU A 126 14.72 -16.37 -17.97
C LEU A 126 13.85 -15.21 -17.47
N GLY A 127 14.38 -14.00 -17.53
CA GLY A 127 13.69 -12.77 -17.09
C GLY A 127 13.95 -12.38 -15.64
N ASN A 128 14.29 -13.34 -14.75
CA ASN A 128 14.50 -13.03 -13.33
C ASN A 128 15.61 -12.01 -13.08
N MET A 129 16.67 -12.05 -13.86
CA MET A 129 17.76 -11.07 -13.76
C MET A 129 17.27 -9.65 -14.09
N SER A 130 16.50 -9.50 -15.17
CA SER A 130 15.91 -8.21 -15.53
C SER A 130 14.93 -7.72 -14.46
N ALA A 131 14.09 -8.60 -13.91
CA ALA A 131 13.17 -8.27 -12.83
C ALA A 131 13.91 -7.82 -11.56
N PHE A 132 15.04 -8.44 -11.23
CA PHE A 132 15.90 -8.01 -10.12
C PHE A 132 16.43 -6.60 -10.34
N TYR A 133 17.00 -6.33 -11.53
CA TYR A 133 17.49 -4.99 -11.86
C TYR A 133 16.41 -3.92 -11.70
N ARG A 134 15.22 -4.15 -12.29
CA ARG A 134 14.07 -3.24 -12.17
C ARG A 134 13.58 -3.07 -10.74
N SER A 135 13.64 -4.13 -9.92
CA SER A 135 13.35 -4.04 -8.49
C SER A 135 14.33 -3.13 -7.76
N ALA A 136 15.65 -3.30 -8.00
CA ALA A 136 16.68 -2.48 -7.38
C ALA A 136 16.58 -1.00 -7.82
N GLU A 137 16.38 -0.76 -9.12
CA GLU A 137 16.17 0.58 -9.69
C GLU A 137 14.94 1.27 -9.09
N SER A 138 13.80 0.57 -9.02
CA SER A 138 12.58 1.10 -8.43
C SER A 138 12.72 1.36 -6.93
N ALA A 139 13.46 0.48 -6.21
CA ALA A 139 13.74 0.70 -4.80
C ALA A 139 14.57 1.96 -4.61
N SER A 140 15.66 2.11 -5.39
CA SER A 140 16.51 3.30 -5.33
C SER A 140 15.71 4.57 -5.57
N GLY A 141 15.02 4.66 -6.70
CA GLY A 141 14.27 5.87 -7.07
C GLY A 141 13.15 6.21 -6.08
N TYR A 142 12.42 5.21 -5.60
CA TYR A 142 11.29 5.45 -4.69
C TYR A 142 11.74 5.81 -3.28
N ILE A 143 12.76 5.14 -2.72
CA ILE A 143 13.37 5.46 -1.42
C ILE A 143 13.92 6.89 -1.44
N TYR A 144 14.61 7.25 -2.53
CA TYR A 144 15.10 8.61 -2.73
C TYR A 144 13.96 9.64 -2.76
N GLY A 145 12.92 9.40 -3.58
CA GLY A 145 11.77 10.30 -3.68
C GLY A 145 11.06 10.50 -2.35
N LEU A 146 10.99 9.47 -1.50
CA LEU A 146 10.38 9.53 -0.17
C LEU A 146 11.26 10.25 0.87
N GLY A 147 12.51 10.62 0.55
CA GLY A 147 13.42 11.25 1.49
C GLY A 147 13.84 10.37 2.68
N VAL A 148 13.67 9.05 2.57
CA VAL A 148 14.13 8.08 3.56
C VAL A 148 15.47 7.47 3.13
N LYS A 149 16.19 6.85 4.08
CA LYS A 149 17.49 6.23 3.77
C LYS A 149 17.40 4.72 3.82
N LEU A 150 18.09 4.06 2.90
CA LEU A 150 18.42 2.64 3.02
C LEU A 150 19.61 2.50 3.97
N ALA A 151 19.42 1.84 5.11
CA ALA A 151 20.49 1.65 6.09
C ALA A 151 21.48 0.57 5.65
N ASP A 152 20.94 -0.53 5.12
CA ASP A 152 21.71 -1.65 4.60
C ASP A 152 20.81 -2.58 3.79
N TYR A 153 21.41 -3.51 3.04
CA TYR A 153 20.67 -4.53 2.31
C TYR A 153 21.39 -5.89 2.31
N LEU A 154 20.61 -6.95 2.13
CA LEU A 154 21.11 -8.31 1.98
C LEU A 154 20.63 -8.87 0.64
N PHE A 155 21.57 -9.40 -0.14
CA PHE A 155 21.28 -10.14 -1.37
C PHE A 155 21.74 -11.59 -1.25
N ILE A 156 20.79 -12.53 -1.38
CA ILE A 156 21.04 -13.98 -1.32
C ILE A 156 20.68 -14.59 -2.67
N GLU A 157 21.66 -15.12 -3.36
CA GLU A 157 21.47 -15.84 -4.63
C GLU A 157 21.31 -17.34 -4.38
N GLY A 158 20.23 -17.94 -4.90
CA GLY A 158 19.95 -19.38 -4.71
C GLY A 158 18.92 -19.93 -5.68
N ASP A 159 18.53 -21.20 -5.48
CA ASP A 159 17.57 -21.94 -6.31
C ASP A 159 16.15 -21.96 -5.70
N HIS A 160 15.86 -21.05 -4.78
CA HIS A 160 14.57 -20.91 -4.12
C HIS A 160 13.66 -19.92 -4.87
N THR A 161 12.43 -19.81 -4.42
CA THR A 161 11.50 -18.75 -4.87
C THR A 161 12.09 -17.37 -4.56
N SER A 162 11.92 -16.43 -5.48
CA SER A 162 12.44 -15.07 -5.28
C SER A 162 11.51 -14.26 -4.38
N HIS A 163 12.12 -13.52 -3.46
CA HIS A 163 11.44 -12.64 -2.52
C HIS A 163 12.16 -11.31 -2.41
N ALA A 164 11.41 -10.24 -2.14
CA ALA A 164 11.95 -8.96 -1.73
C ALA A 164 11.19 -8.46 -0.50
N LYS A 165 11.90 -8.13 0.55
CA LYS A 165 11.37 -7.71 1.84
C LYS A 165 11.98 -6.41 2.26
N PHE A 166 11.17 -5.55 2.84
CA PHE A 166 11.59 -4.26 3.37
C PHE A 166 11.11 -4.12 4.80
N PHE A 167 11.95 -3.52 5.64
CA PHE A 167 11.67 -3.26 7.05
C PHE A 167 12.01 -1.81 7.34
N ALA A 168 11.16 -1.14 8.10
CA ALA A 168 11.37 0.24 8.51
C ALA A 168 11.49 0.34 10.03
N TRP A 169 12.41 1.19 10.51
CA TRP A 169 12.57 1.52 11.92
C TRP A 169 13.02 2.97 12.11
N LEU A 170 12.93 3.44 13.34
CA LEU A 170 13.39 4.78 13.72
C LEU A 170 14.93 4.82 13.82
N ASP A 171 15.53 5.92 13.39
CA ASP A 171 16.98 6.12 13.44
C ASP A 171 17.55 5.98 14.86
N GLU A 172 16.84 6.47 15.85
CA GLU A 172 17.23 6.38 17.28
C GLU A 172 17.25 4.92 17.78
N GLU A 173 16.36 4.06 17.27
CA GLU A 173 16.34 2.63 17.58
C GLU A 173 17.58 1.92 17.02
N PHE A 174 18.15 2.45 15.95
CA PHE A 174 19.31 1.90 15.27
C PHE A 174 20.63 2.23 15.98
N GLU A 175 20.79 3.43 16.52
CA GLU A 175 22.01 3.86 17.21
C GLU A 175 22.31 3.05 18.48
N GLY A 176 21.30 2.46 19.10
CA GLY A 176 21.43 1.59 20.29
C GLY A 176 21.88 0.15 19.96
N ALA A 177 21.86 -0.26 18.71
CA ALA A 177 22.22 -1.60 18.28
C ALA A 177 23.73 -1.68 17.97
N SER A 178 24.44 -2.61 18.59
CA SER A 178 25.81 -2.86 18.19
C SER A 178 25.84 -3.44 16.76
N ASN A 179 26.73 -2.94 15.89
CA ASN A 179 26.87 -3.36 14.49
C ASN A 179 26.90 -4.88 14.28
N ASP A 180 27.39 -5.66 15.26
CA ASP A 180 27.44 -7.12 15.21
C ASP A 180 26.08 -7.82 15.27
N SER A 181 25.02 -7.15 15.75
CA SER A 181 23.69 -7.74 15.87
C SER A 181 22.79 -7.50 14.65
N LEU A 182 23.10 -6.51 13.83
CA LEU A 182 22.34 -6.14 12.63
C LEU A 182 22.50 -7.15 11.49
N PHE A 183 23.64 -7.82 11.41
CA PHE A 183 23.97 -8.77 10.33
C PHE A 183 23.46 -10.19 10.57
N LYS A 184 22.80 -10.44 11.70
CA LYS A 184 22.06 -11.69 11.87
C LYS A 184 20.67 -11.47 11.30
N SER A 185 20.32 -12.31 10.31
CA SER A 185 19.02 -12.28 9.64
C SER A 185 17.90 -11.83 10.59
N PRO A 186 17.04 -10.87 10.23
CA PRO A 186 15.90 -10.47 11.05
C PRO A 186 14.95 -11.63 11.38
N TYR A 187 15.12 -12.78 10.71
CA TYR A 187 14.43 -14.03 11.01
C TYR A 187 14.92 -14.75 12.27
N GLU A 188 16.20 -14.59 12.66
CA GLU A 188 16.76 -15.31 13.79
C GLU A 188 16.62 -14.57 15.13
N SER A 189 16.39 -13.28 15.07
CA SER A 189 16.14 -12.49 16.27
C SER A 189 14.86 -11.67 16.07
N ARG A 190 13.82 -11.96 16.84
CA ARG A 190 12.81 -10.96 17.18
C ARG A 190 13.60 -9.86 17.85
N HIS A 191 13.93 -8.81 17.11
CA HIS A 191 14.72 -7.71 17.65
C HIS A 191 13.91 -7.03 18.75
N PRO A 192 14.40 -6.96 19.97
CA PRO A 192 13.65 -6.41 21.11
C PRO A 192 13.40 -4.90 21.01
N TRP A 193 13.96 -4.23 20.00
CA TRP A 193 13.78 -2.79 19.77
C TRP A 193 12.74 -2.43 18.71
N ILE A 194 12.16 -3.38 18.00
CA ILE A 194 10.95 -3.09 17.26
C ILE A 194 9.85 -3.00 18.32
N SER A 195 9.61 -1.82 18.82
CA SER A 195 8.45 -1.57 19.67
C SER A 195 7.21 -1.96 18.86
N GLU A 196 6.59 -3.08 19.24
CA GLU A 196 5.26 -3.46 18.72
C GLU A 196 4.18 -2.58 19.36
N GLU A 197 4.57 -1.61 20.19
CA GLU A 197 3.67 -0.71 20.88
C GLU A 197 3.05 0.27 19.88
N ARG A 198 1.80 0.00 19.55
CA ARG A 198 0.99 0.84 18.70
C ARG A 198 0.28 1.89 19.55
N LYS A 199 0.23 3.12 19.06
CA LYS A 199 -0.56 4.21 19.65
C LYS A 199 -2.06 3.93 19.57
N CYS A 200 -2.50 3.27 18.52
CA CYS A 200 -3.89 2.85 18.33
C CYS A 200 -3.98 1.38 17.88
N PRO A 201 -5.08 0.67 18.22
CA PRO A 201 -5.29 -0.71 17.82
C PRO A 201 -5.41 -0.86 16.29
N ALA A 202 -5.14 -2.07 15.80
CA ALA A 202 -5.32 -2.41 14.39
C ALA A 202 -6.77 -2.76 14.04
N SER A 203 -7.55 -3.20 15.03
CA SER A 203 -8.96 -3.56 14.86
C SER A 203 -9.85 -2.43 15.31
N ILE A 204 -11.01 -2.28 14.65
CA ILE A 204 -12.01 -1.26 14.97
C ILE A 204 -12.47 -1.35 16.42
N CYS A 205 -12.70 -0.18 17.01
CA CYS A 205 -13.32 -0.01 18.30
C CYS A 205 -14.85 -0.06 18.16
N ASP A 206 -15.52 -0.46 19.25
CA ASP A 206 -16.96 -0.56 19.32
C ASP A 206 -17.61 0.83 19.56
N ASP A 207 -17.69 1.60 18.49
CA ASP A 207 -18.34 2.90 18.45
C ASP A 207 -19.10 3.04 17.11
N PRO A 208 -20.43 2.81 17.09
CA PRO A 208 -21.22 2.80 15.85
C PRO A 208 -21.35 4.19 15.22
N ASP A 209 -21.14 5.27 15.97
CA ASP A 209 -21.21 6.64 15.48
C ASP A 209 -19.88 7.12 14.88
N SER A 210 -18.80 6.35 15.06
CA SER A 210 -17.49 6.66 14.52
C SER A 210 -17.39 6.40 13.03
N TRP A 211 -16.46 7.07 12.36
CA TRP A 211 -16.24 6.99 10.93
C TRP A 211 -15.06 6.11 10.58
N ILE A 212 -15.21 5.30 9.55
CA ILE A 212 -14.10 4.62 8.87
C ILE A 212 -13.71 5.45 7.66
N ILE A 213 -12.45 5.90 7.62
CA ILE A 213 -11.92 6.75 6.55
C ILE A 213 -10.82 5.98 5.82
N TYR A 214 -10.87 6.00 4.50
CA TYR A 214 -9.82 5.51 3.61
C TYR A 214 -9.02 6.69 3.04
N ILE A 215 -7.69 6.59 3.08
CA ILE A 215 -6.77 7.54 2.46
C ILE A 215 -5.82 6.74 1.57
N PRO A 216 -5.89 6.88 0.22
CA PRO A 216 -4.83 6.38 -0.66
C PRO A 216 -3.58 7.26 -0.50
N PHE A 217 -2.40 6.65 -0.50
CA PHE A 217 -1.11 7.34 -0.38
C PHE A 217 -0.38 7.48 -1.71
N ASP A 218 -1.11 7.31 -2.80
CA ASP A 218 -0.67 7.57 -4.15
C ASP A 218 -1.85 8.01 -5.01
N THR A 219 -1.61 8.84 -5.99
CA THR A 219 -2.65 9.39 -6.89
C THR A 219 -2.94 8.48 -8.08
N CYS A 220 -2.28 7.32 -8.16
CA CYS A 220 -2.42 6.38 -9.26
C CYS A 220 -3.81 5.72 -9.32
N ARG A 221 -4.16 5.20 -10.50
CA ARG A 221 -5.41 4.48 -10.70
C ARG A 221 -5.37 3.09 -10.11
N PHE A 222 -6.52 2.62 -9.63
CA PHE A 222 -6.71 1.26 -9.17
C PHE A 222 -6.68 0.28 -10.35
N LYS A 223 -5.76 -0.68 -10.30
CA LYS A 223 -5.58 -1.75 -11.28
C LYS A 223 -5.41 -3.06 -10.56
N LEU A 224 -5.68 -4.19 -11.22
CA LEU A 224 -5.65 -5.52 -10.61
C LEU A 224 -4.41 -6.34 -10.98
N GLY A 225 -3.60 -5.86 -11.91
CA GLY A 225 -2.35 -6.57 -12.25
C GLY A 225 -1.51 -6.76 -11.01
N ASP A 226 -1.00 -7.98 -10.83
CA ASP A 226 -0.20 -8.39 -9.69
C ASP A 226 -0.90 -8.49 -8.32
N SER A 227 -2.17 -8.13 -8.21
CA SER A 227 -2.88 -8.19 -6.93
C SER A 227 -3.04 -9.62 -6.40
N LEU A 228 -3.18 -9.77 -5.06
CA LEU A 228 -3.48 -11.07 -4.44
C LEU A 228 -4.75 -11.71 -5.00
N LEU A 229 -5.76 -10.90 -5.32
CA LEU A 229 -6.97 -11.39 -5.95
C LEU A 229 -6.67 -12.12 -7.27
N THR A 230 -5.81 -11.58 -8.11
CA THR A 230 -5.44 -12.21 -9.39
C THR A 230 -4.64 -13.48 -9.17
N GLN A 231 -3.83 -13.56 -8.11
CA GLN A 231 -3.11 -14.78 -7.74
C GLN A 231 -4.06 -15.88 -7.27
N VAL A 232 -4.96 -15.55 -6.35
CA VAL A 232 -5.97 -16.49 -5.83
C VAL A 232 -6.85 -17.04 -6.95
N LYS A 233 -7.21 -16.19 -7.92
CA LYS A 233 -8.02 -16.60 -9.07
C LYS A 233 -7.22 -17.29 -10.19
N GLY A 234 -5.88 -17.21 -10.16
CA GLY A 234 -5.02 -17.75 -11.24
C GLY A 234 -5.17 -17.00 -12.56
N HIS A 235 -5.51 -15.71 -12.53
CA HIS A 235 -5.69 -14.85 -13.69
C HIS A 235 -4.66 -13.72 -13.74
N ASN A 236 -4.37 -13.26 -14.96
CA ASN A 236 -3.63 -12.01 -15.14
C ASN A 236 -4.63 -10.85 -15.09
N GLY A 237 -4.50 -9.97 -14.09
CA GLY A 237 -5.40 -8.83 -13.86
C GLY A 237 -5.17 -7.62 -14.78
N GLY A 238 -4.39 -7.76 -15.83
CA GLY A 238 -3.98 -6.65 -16.68
C GLY A 238 -2.79 -5.89 -16.10
N LYS A 239 -2.74 -4.57 -16.22
CA LYS A 239 -1.66 -3.74 -15.69
C LYS A 239 -1.74 -3.63 -14.15
N ALA A 240 -0.59 -3.50 -13.49
CA ALA A 240 -0.50 -3.14 -12.07
C ALA A 240 -0.71 -1.63 -11.88
N PRO A 241 -1.05 -1.17 -10.66
CA PRO A 241 -1.02 0.26 -10.32
C PRO A 241 0.38 0.84 -10.54
N GLU A 242 0.45 2.08 -11.01
CA GLU A 242 1.71 2.79 -11.24
C GLU A 242 1.98 3.72 -10.05
N ILE A 243 2.56 3.16 -8.98
CA ILE A 243 2.91 3.92 -7.76
C ILE A 243 4.09 4.84 -8.12
N ASP A 244 3.85 6.17 -8.16
CA ASP A 244 4.88 7.11 -8.64
C ASP A 244 4.73 8.53 -8.08
N ASP A 245 4.03 8.71 -6.96
CA ASP A 245 3.82 10.01 -6.33
C ASP A 245 4.39 10.04 -4.90
N PRO A 246 5.73 10.04 -4.73
CA PRO A 246 6.35 10.05 -3.42
C PRO A 246 6.08 11.34 -2.63
N ASP A 247 5.92 12.48 -3.28
CA ASP A 247 5.61 13.75 -2.62
C ASP A 247 4.23 13.67 -1.95
N TYR A 248 3.23 13.16 -2.66
CA TYR A 248 1.91 12.93 -2.10
C TYR A 248 1.91 11.91 -0.96
N PHE A 249 2.74 10.86 -1.07
CA PHE A 249 2.93 9.90 0.03
C PHE A 249 3.46 10.58 1.29
N ILE A 250 4.46 11.47 1.15
CA ILE A 250 5.04 12.24 2.27
C ILE A 250 3.96 13.09 2.94
N ASP A 251 3.21 13.85 2.16
CA ASP A 251 2.15 14.72 2.69
C ASP A 251 1.09 13.91 3.46
N CYS A 252 0.61 12.81 2.89
CA CYS A 252 -0.32 11.90 3.56
C CYS A 252 0.28 11.33 4.85
N TYR A 253 1.55 10.90 4.81
CA TYR A 253 2.22 10.31 5.96
C TYR A 253 2.34 11.29 7.11
N GLU A 254 2.81 12.52 6.86
CA GLU A 254 3.04 13.53 7.90
C GLU A 254 1.72 13.94 8.56
N VAL A 255 0.67 14.20 7.80
CA VAL A 255 -0.64 14.58 8.37
C VAL A 255 -1.25 13.45 9.19
N VAL A 256 -1.25 12.22 8.67
CA VAL A 256 -1.80 11.10 9.43
C VAL A 256 -0.96 10.80 10.66
N ARG A 257 0.37 10.97 10.57
CA ARG A 257 1.26 10.78 11.71
C ARG A 257 0.95 11.76 12.84
N GLU A 258 0.74 13.04 12.54
CA GLU A 258 0.32 14.04 13.53
C GLU A 258 -1.02 13.66 14.18
N LEU A 259 -2.01 13.22 13.40
CA LEU A 259 -3.29 12.76 13.93
C LEU A 259 -3.16 11.54 14.86
N VAL A 260 -2.23 10.62 14.57
CA VAL A 260 -1.93 9.48 15.44
C VAL A 260 -1.27 9.94 16.74
N GLU A 261 -0.28 10.84 16.68
CA GLU A 261 0.42 11.38 17.85
C GLU A 261 -0.52 12.12 18.79
N ASP A 262 -1.40 12.92 18.24
CA ASP A 262 -2.38 13.70 19.00
C ASP A 262 -3.54 12.85 19.54
N GLY A 263 -3.61 11.56 19.14
CA GLY A 263 -4.59 10.61 19.64
C GLY A 263 -6.00 10.78 19.06
N PHE A 264 -6.13 11.37 17.88
CA PHE A 264 -7.40 11.48 17.17
C PHE A 264 -7.84 10.18 16.51
N ILE A 265 -6.92 9.24 16.29
CA ILE A 265 -7.18 7.96 15.63
C ILE A 265 -7.55 6.90 16.67
N MET A 266 -8.75 6.34 16.58
CA MET A 266 -9.24 5.29 17.46
C MET A 266 -8.67 3.92 17.09
N ALA A 267 -8.55 3.64 15.78
CA ALA A 267 -7.97 2.41 15.23
C ALA A 267 -7.42 2.69 13.84
N GLY A 268 -6.40 1.93 13.41
CA GLY A 268 -5.82 2.12 12.08
C GLY A 268 -5.12 0.90 11.53
N THR A 269 -5.15 0.73 10.21
CA THR A 269 -4.47 -0.35 9.49
C THR A 269 -4.00 0.09 8.12
N ASN A 270 -2.96 -0.59 7.60
CA ASN A 270 -2.42 -0.33 6.28
C ASN A 270 -3.28 -0.98 5.20
N VAL A 271 -3.40 -0.30 4.07
CA VAL A 271 -3.89 -0.84 2.81
C VAL A 271 -2.69 -1.08 1.91
N ALA A 272 -2.43 -2.33 1.56
CA ALA A 272 -1.35 -2.77 0.69
C ALA A 272 -1.74 -4.09 0.02
N ASP A 273 -1.10 -5.21 0.38
CA ASP A 273 -1.41 -6.54 -0.18
C ASP A 273 -2.90 -6.89 -0.05
N GLY A 274 -3.54 -7.18 -1.16
CA GLY A 274 -4.97 -7.50 -1.27
C GLY A 274 -5.91 -6.29 -1.26
N GLY A 275 -5.37 -5.06 -1.27
CA GLY A 275 -6.13 -3.82 -1.41
C GLY A 275 -7.04 -3.47 -0.23
N LEU A 276 -7.96 -2.55 -0.50
CA LEU A 276 -8.88 -1.97 0.48
C LEU A 276 -9.74 -3.03 1.20
N MET A 277 -10.30 -3.97 0.44
CA MET A 277 -11.22 -4.99 0.99
C MET A 277 -10.51 -5.91 1.97
N THR A 278 -9.28 -6.32 1.66
CA THR A 278 -8.46 -7.17 2.55
C THR A 278 -8.07 -6.42 3.83
N ALA A 279 -7.71 -5.14 3.72
CA ALA A 279 -7.42 -4.30 4.88
C ALA A 279 -8.65 -4.11 5.77
N ALA A 280 -9.82 -3.83 5.19
CA ALA A 280 -11.08 -3.70 5.92
C ALA A 280 -11.46 -5.01 6.61
N GLY A 281 -11.32 -6.14 5.93
CA GLY A 281 -11.58 -7.47 6.50
C GLY A 281 -10.70 -7.78 7.72
N LYS A 282 -9.41 -7.43 7.67
CA LYS A 282 -8.49 -7.55 8.81
C LYS A 282 -8.85 -6.61 9.96
N MET A 283 -9.28 -5.39 9.62
CA MET A 283 -9.63 -4.36 10.61
C MET A 283 -10.91 -4.70 11.37
N CYS A 284 -11.84 -5.45 10.80
CA CYS A 284 -13.11 -5.84 11.44
C CYS A 284 -12.92 -6.54 12.80
N GLY A 285 -11.98 -7.47 12.90
CA GLY A 285 -11.80 -8.26 14.12
C GLY A 285 -13.07 -9.04 14.49
N SER A 286 -13.71 -8.66 15.60
CA SER A 286 -14.97 -9.27 16.07
C SER A 286 -16.23 -8.55 15.63
N LEU A 287 -16.10 -7.36 15.06
CA LEU A 287 -17.19 -6.49 14.58
C LEU A 287 -17.35 -6.58 13.06
N GLY A 288 -18.33 -5.90 12.51
CA GLY A 288 -18.50 -5.68 11.08
C GLY A 288 -18.17 -4.25 10.68
N ILE A 289 -18.03 -4.03 9.38
CA ILE A 289 -17.98 -2.70 8.76
C ILE A 289 -19.06 -2.63 7.69
N ASP A 290 -19.99 -1.67 7.83
CA ASP A 290 -20.90 -1.27 6.75
C ASP A 290 -20.15 -0.26 5.88
N MET A 291 -19.79 -0.67 4.64
CA MET A 291 -18.89 0.09 3.76
C MET A 291 -19.61 0.62 2.52
N ASP A 292 -19.42 1.89 2.20
CA ASP A 292 -19.88 2.57 0.98
C ASP A 292 -18.66 3.09 0.20
N ILE A 293 -18.49 2.63 -1.04
CA ILE A 293 -17.39 3.02 -1.92
C ILE A 293 -17.79 4.01 -3.02
N GLN A 294 -19.00 4.55 -2.99
CA GLN A 294 -19.51 5.45 -4.04
C GLN A 294 -18.66 6.73 -4.18
N GLY A 295 -18.15 7.25 -3.07
CA GLY A 295 -17.23 8.39 -3.06
C GLY A 295 -15.97 8.10 -3.89
N ILE A 296 -15.37 6.93 -3.67
CA ILE A 296 -14.16 6.50 -4.41
C ILE A 296 -14.50 6.27 -5.88
N MET A 297 -15.59 5.55 -6.18
CA MET A 297 -16.04 5.31 -7.56
C MET A 297 -16.33 6.60 -8.32
N SER A 298 -16.80 7.64 -7.64
CA SER A 298 -17.07 8.94 -8.24
C SER A 298 -15.78 9.70 -8.59
N SER A 299 -14.75 9.58 -7.76
CA SER A 299 -13.44 10.22 -7.96
C SER A 299 -12.63 9.51 -9.04
N TYR A 300 -12.64 8.18 -9.06
CA TYR A 300 -11.92 7.36 -10.03
C TYR A 300 -12.84 6.86 -11.14
N GLN A 301 -13.34 7.80 -11.95
CA GLN A 301 -14.24 7.50 -13.06
C GLN A 301 -13.61 6.53 -14.04
N GLY A 302 -14.31 5.42 -14.30
CA GLY A 302 -13.86 4.35 -15.20
C GLY A 302 -13.18 3.17 -14.49
N ASP A 303 -12.90 3.26 -13.18
CA ASP A 303 -12.49 2.13 -12.38
C ASP A 303 -13.73 1.39 -11.89
N ASP A 304 -13.71 0.06 -11.98
CA ASP A 304 -14.79 -0.75 -11.46
C ASP A 304 -14.64 -1.07 -9.98
N ARG A 305 -15.72 -1.60 -9.39
CA ARG A 305 -15.76 -1.99 -7.99
C ARG A 305 -14.61 -2.93 -7.59
N SER A 306 -14.29 -3.93 -8.43
CA SER A 306 -13.26 -4.91 -8.12
C SER A 306 -11.86 -4.27 -8.09
N ARG A 307 -11.60 -3.31 -8.99
CA ARG A 307 -10.34 -2.56 -9.00
C ARG A 307 -10.17 -1.74 -7.72
N ILE A 308 -11.21 -1.01 -7.31
CA ILE A 308 -11.19 -0.19 -6.10
C ILE A 308 -10.99 -1.05 -4.85
N LEU A 309 -11.69 -2.18 -4.77
CA LEU A 309 -11.65 -3.05 -3.59
C LEU A 309 -10.34 -3.83 -3.44
N PHE A 310 -9.77 -4.29 -4.55
CA PHE A 310 -8.63 -5.22 -4.55
C PHE A 310 -7.39 -4.70 -5.28
N GLY A 311 -7.43 -3.49 -5.84
CA GLY A 311 -6.27 -2.81 -6.40
C GLY A 311 -5.29 -2.46 -5.27
N GLU A 312 -4.04 -2.84 -5.47
CA GLU A 312 -2.99 -2.72 -4.44
C GLU A 312 -2.29 -1.37 -4.56
N VAL A 313 -3.03 -0.30 -4.25
CA VAL A 313 -2.51 1.06 -4.06
C VAL A 313 -2.19 1.23 -2.58
N PRO A 314 -0.98 1.70 -2.21
CA PRO A 314 -0.65 1.93 -0.80
C PRO A 314 -1.57 2.97 -0.19
N GLY A 315 -1.97 2.75 1.05
CA GLY A 315 -2.87 3.65 1.76
C GLY A 315 -3.18 3.17 3.17
N ILE A 316 -4.17 3.78 3.79
CA ILE A 316 -4.59 3.44 5.15
C ILE A 316 -6.10 3.41 5.29
N LEU A 317 -6.54 2.62 6.27
CA LEU A 317 -7.85 2.73 6.89
C LEU A 317 -7.70 3.22 8.32
N MET A 318 -8.45 4.23 8.71
CA MET A 318 -8.49 4.73 10.08
C MET A 318 -9.92 4.90 10.57
N GLN A 319 -10.12 4.68 11.87
CA GLN A 319 -11.35 4.96 12.60
C GLN A 319 -11.17 6.23 13.42
N ILE A 320 -12.10 7.16 13.31
CA ILE A 320 -12.14 8.38 14.10
C ILE A 320 -13.49 8.55 14.76
N SER A 321 -13.56 9.23 15.92
CA SER A 321 -14.84 9.55 16.55
C SER A 321 -15.60 10.61 15.75
N ASN A 322 -16.92 10.59 15.83
CA ASN A 322 -17.74 11.60 15.19
C ASN A 322 -17.43 13.02 15.72
N ASP A 323 -17.05 13.16 16.98
CA ASP A 323 -16.72 14.46 17.59
C ASP A 323 -15.44 15.07 16.97
N ASN A 324 -14.53 14.25 16.47
CA ASN A 324 -13.27 14.69 15.87
C ASN A 324 -13.34 14.80 14.33
N TYR A 325 -14.48 14.46 13.72
CA TYR A 325 -14.63 14.42 12.27
C TYR A 325 -14.27 15.75 11.61
N ASP A 326 -14.86 16.86 12.05
CA ASP A 326 -14.64 18.19 11.47
C ASP A 326 -13.18 18.65 11.58
N TYR A 327 -12.50 18.27 12.66
CA TYR A 327 -11.10 18.60 12.84
C TYR A 327 -10.22 17.81 11.86
N VAL A 328 -10.42 16.49 11.78
CA VAL A 328 -9.64 15.61 10.87
C VAL A 328 -9.90 15.99 9.41
N ASP A 329 -11.16 16.25 9.04
CA ASP A 329 -11.56 16.77 7.73
C ASP A 329 -10.75 18.03 7.36
N SER A 330 -10.72 19.00 8.28
CA SER A 330 -9.99 20.25 8.08
C SER A 330 -8.48 20.04 7.89
N GLN A 331 -7.86 19.13 8.65
CA GLN A 331 -6.43 18.85 8.51
C GLN A 331 -6.11 18.22 7.15
N LEU A 332 -6.91 17.26 6.70
CA LEU A 332 -6.73 16.61 5.40
C LEU A 332 -6.94 17.58 4.22
N LEU A 333 -7.99 18.41 4.30
CA LEU A 333 -8.28 19.41 3.27
C LEU A 333 -7.20 20.51 3.17
N LEU A 334 -6.61 20.93 4.29
CA LEU A 334 -5.55 21.95 4.30
C LEU A 334 -4.29 21.51 3.55
N GLN A 335 -4.06 20.21 3.46
CA GLN A 335 -2.91 19.62 2.76
C GLN A 335 -3.29 19.01 1.40
N ASP A 336 -4.50 19.29 0.90
CA ASP A 336 -5.04 18.78 -0.38
C ASP A 336 -5.02 17.24 -0.48
N ILE A 337 -5.22 16.54 0.65
CA ILE A 337 -5.22 15.09 0.72
C ILE A 337 -6.60 14.55 0.38
N ALA A 338 -6.67 13.67 -0.62
CA ALA A 338 -7.89 12.94 -0.95
C ALA A 338 -8.19 11.89 0.12
N TYR A 339 -9.37 11.94 0.70
CA TYR A 339 -9.83 10.97 1.68
C TYR A 339 -11.30 10.62 1.45
N TYR A 340 -11.69 9.45 1.89
CA TYR A 340 -13.02 8.90 1.65
C TYR A 340 -13.61 8.36 2.96
N PRO A 341 -14.63 9.00 3.54
CA PRO A 341 -15.44 8.37 4.57
C PRO A 341 -16.21 7.21 3.93
N ILE A 342 -15.83 5.99 4.26
CA ILE A 342 -16.36 4.79 3.60
C ILE A 342 -17.36 4.01 4.46
N GLY A 343 -17.61 4.42 5.69
CA GLY A 343 -18.63 3.75 6.49
C GLY A 343 -18.44 3.80 7.99
N HIS A 344 -19.10 2.88 8.66
CA HIS A 344 -19.19 2.81 10.12
C HIS A 344 -19.00 1.38 10.63
N PRO A 345 -18.53 1.21 11.89
CA PRO A 345 -18.54 -0.08 12.56
C PRO A 345 -19.97 -0.59 12.77
N SER A 346 -20.16 -1.91 12.65
CA SER A 346 -21.46 -2.56 12.82
C SER A 346 -21.37 -3.72 13.81
N LYS A 347 -22.39 -3.88 14.67
CA LYS A 347 -22.60 -5.02 15.55
C LYS A 347 -23.56 -6.06 14.96
N GLU A 348 -24.25 -5.71 13.89
CA GLU A 348 -25.30 -6.54 13.31
C GLU A 348 -24.73 -7.73 12.55
N HIS A 349 -23.50 -7.60 12.06
CA HIS A 349 -22.81 -8.65 11.32
C HIS A 349 -21.32 -8.65 11.66
N LYS A 350 -20.60 -9.66 11.15
CA LYS A 350 -19.15 -9.74 11.15
C LYS A 350 -18.62 -9.55 9.74
N GLY A 351 -17.38 -9.08 9.64
CA GLY A 351 -16.75 -8.87 8.35
C GLY A 351 -17.24 -7.59 7.64
N VAL A 352 -16.92 -7.46 6.38
CA VAL A 352 -17.21 -6.27 5.58
C VAL A 352 -18.51 -6.52 4.80
N LYS A 353 -19.45 -5.58 4.90
CA LYS A 353 -20.65 -5.53 4.09
C LYS A 353 -20.67 -4.27 3.27
N ILE A 354 -20.69 -4.40 1.95
CA ILE A 354 -20.78 -3.27 1.06
C ILE A 354 -22.24 -2.91 0.86
N THR A 355 -22.60 -1.70 1.28
CA THR A 355 -23.93 -1.13 1.05
C THR A 355 -24.01 -0.65 -0.40
N GLU A 356 -24.96 -1.21 -1.14
CA GLU A 356 -25.37 -0.65 -2.43
C GLU A 356 -26.34 0.49 -2.11
N ASN A 357 -25.84 1.73 -2.06
CA ASN A 357 -26.71 2.88 -2.11
C ASN A 357 -27.44 2.82 -3.45
N GLN A 358 -28.73 2.48 -3.40
CA GLN A 358 -29.62 2.79 -4.51
C GLN A 358 -29.47 4.30 -4.72
N ARG A 359 -28.90 4.71 -5.85
CA ARG A 359 -28.97 6.12 -6.25
C ARG A 359 -30.43 6.49 -6.20
N LEU A 360 -30.84 7.31 -5.23
CA LEU A 360 -32.13 7.94 -5.24
C LEU A 360 -32.22 8.61 -6.61
N GLY A 361 -33.04 8.08 -7.49
CA GLY A 361 -33.25 8.67 -8.80
C GLY A 361 -33.76 10.10 -8.59
N VAL A 362 -33.51 10.98 -9.55
CA VAL A 362 -34.03 12.35 -9.48
C VAL A 362 -35.54 12.34 -9.17
N ALA A 363 -36.28 11.31 -9.61
CA ALA A 363 -37.68 11.06 -9.28
C ALA A 363 -37.94 10.81 -7.80
N ASP A 364 -37.04 10.06 -7.13
CA ASP A 364 -37.18 9.72 -5.71
C ASP A 364 -36.86 10.95 -4.82
N ILE A 365 -35.86 11.76 -5.23
CA ILE A 365 -35.56 13.04 -4.57
C ILE A 365 -36.70 14.01 -4.72
N LEU A 366 -37.31 14.11 -5.90
CA LEU A 366 -38.48 14.95 -6.12
C LEU A 366 -39.69 14.45 -5.34
N ALA A 367 -39.91 13.16 -5.21
CA ALA A 367 -40.96 12.58 -4.40
C ALA A 367 -40.79 12.93 -2.91
N CYS A 368 -39.57 12.77 -2.36
CA CYS A 368 -39.27 13.18 -0.97
C CYS A 368 -39.46 14.68 -0.73
N LEU A 369 -39.13 15.53 -1.70
CA LEU A 369 -39.33 16.99 -1.58
C LEU A 369 -40.81 17.36 -1.65
N LEU A 370 -41.62 16.65 -2.44
CA LEU A 370 -43.05 16.87 -2.57
C LEU A 370 -43.84 16.40 -1.34
N ASP A 371 -43.42 15.28 -0.71
CA ASP A 371 -44.00 14.81 0.54
C ASP A 371 -43.78 15.79 1.72
N GLN A 372 -42.60 16.41 1.80
CA GLN A 372 -42.30 17.42 2.83
C GLN A 372 -43.12 18.71 2.66
N THR A 373 -43.57 19.01 1.44
CA THR A 373 -44.41 20.18 1.19
C THR A 373 -45.90 19.94 1.48
N SER A 374 -46.34 18.68 1.56
CA SER A 374 -47.73 18.31 1.87
C SER A 374 -48.04 18.23 3.37
N GLU A 375 -47.02 18.12 4.23
CA GLU A 375 -47.20 18.10 5.70
C GLU A 375 -47.21 19.50 6.35
N GLY A 376 -47.04 20.55 5.56
CA GLY A 376 -47.01 21.96 6.04
C GLY A 376 -48.27 22.76 5.83
N GLU A 377 -49.40 22.18 5.33
CA GLU A 377 -50.66 22.85 5.11
C GLU A 377 -51.82 22.11 5.83
N ASP A 378 -51.77 22.04 7.18
CA ASP A 378 -52.92 21.77 8.03
C ASP A 378 -52.89 22.67 9.29
#